data_abcb377c9e9b131c13db5212e21e2cef
#
_entry.id   abcb377c9e9b131c13db5212e21e2cef
#
_cell.length_a   1.000
_cell.length_b   1.000
_cell.length_c   1.000
_cell.angle_alpha   90.00
_cell.angle_beta   90.00
_cell.angle_gamma   90.00
#
_symmetry.space_group_name_H-M   'P 1'
#
loop_
_entity.id
_entity.type
_entity.pdbx_description
1 polymer ?
#
loop_
_entity_poly.entity_id
_entity_poly.type
_entity_poly.pdbx_seq_one_letter_code
_entity_poly.pdbx_strand_id
1 'polypeptide(L)'
;MCGIVGYVGAQSALDVVIAGLKRLEYRGYDSAGVAVLADGELAAVKKAGKLVNLEKELVGHPLPAGSTGLGHTRWATHGGPTDVNAHPHLDNSGRVAVVHNGIIENFAALRAELAERGHRLESETDTEVVAHLLAERFEGAGGDLAEAMRQVCRRLDGAFTLVAVHADQPDVVVGARRNSPLVVGVGEGENFLASDVAAFIAHTRSAIELGQDQVVELRRDGVTVTNFDGTAASVRAYHVDWDASAAEKGGYDYFMLKEIAEQPKAVADTLLGRIDANGLLTLDEVRIPDSVLREVDKVVIVACGTAYHAGMIAKLAIEHWTRIPCETELASEFRYRDPILDQRTLVIAISQSGETMDTLMALRHAREQGAKVLAVCNTNGSTIPRESDAVLYTHAGPEVAVASTKAFLTQLVACYLVALYLGQVRGTKWGDEIRSVIRELSDIAAAVDTVLETMEPVRELARSLADKNTVLFLGRHVGYPVALEGALKLKELAYMHAEGFAAGELKHGPIALIEKDLPVVVVVPSPRGRSVLHDKIVSNIQEIRARGARTIVIAEEGDEAVVPYADHLIRIPATPTLLQPLVATVPLQVFACELATARGNEVDQPRNLAKSVTVE
;
A
#
# COMPACT_ATOMS: atom_id res chain seq x y z
N MET A 1 -3.89 3.12 -7.88
CA MET A 1 -3.23 2.15 -8.80
C MET A 1 -4.30 1.35 -9.49
N CYS A 2 -4.16 1.09 -10.78
CA CYS A 2 -5.15 0.36 -11.57
C CYS A 2 -4.94 -1.16 -11.48
N GLY A 3 -5.99 -1.96 -11.77
CA GLY A 3 -5.90 -3.40 -11.90
C GLY A 3 -5.72 -3.81 -13.37
N ILE A 4 -4.71 -4.61 -13.68
CA ILE A 4 -4.50 -5.23 -15.01
C ILE A 4 -4.64 -6.74 -14.89
N VAL A 5 -5.33 -7.35 -15.85
CA VAL A 5 -5.39 -8.80 -16.06
C VAL A 5 -5.25 -9.09 -17.55
N GLY A 6 -4.29 -9.92 -17.92
CA GLY A 6 -4.15 -10.51 -19.25
C GLY A 6 -4.21 -12.04 -19.12
N TYR A 7 -4.82 -12.72 -20.07
CA TYR A 7 -5.02 -14.15 -20.05
C TYR A 7 -4.86 -14.76 -21.44
N VAL A 8 -4.20 -15.90 -21.51
CA VAL A 8 -4.18 -16.81 -22.64
C VAL A 8 -4.26 -18.24 -22.14
N GLY A 9 -5.22 -19.03 -22.64
CA GLY A 9 -5.40 -20.40 -22.13
C GLY A 9 -6.53 -21.17 -22.80
N ALA A 10 -7.11 -22.13 -22.07
CA ALA A 10 -8.19 -22.98 -22.56
C ALA A 10 -9.57 -22.56 -22.07
N GLN A 11 -9.64 -21.69 -21.03
CA GLN A 11 -10.90 -21.25 -20.45
C GLN A 11 -11.47 -20.02 -21.18
N SER A 12 -12.70 -19.62 -20.84
CA SER A 12 -13.26 -18.35 -21.29
C SER A 12 -12.41 -17.19 -20.78
N ALA A 13 -11.76 -16.45 -21.69
CA ALA A 13 -10.94 -15.32 -21.33
C ALA A 13 -11.74 -14.23 -20.60
N LEU A 14 -13.01 -14.01 -21.02
CA LEU A 14 -13.90 -13.04 -20.35
C LEU A 14 -14.11 -13.40 -18.88
N ASP A 15 -14.44 -14.67 -18.58
CA ASP A 15 -14.72 -15.08 -17.21
C ASP A 15 -13.50 -15.00 -16.31
N VAL A 16 -12.33 -15.44 -16.82
CA VAL A 16 -11.05 -15.38 -16.10
C VAL A 16 -10.65 -13.93 -15.83
N VAL A 17 -10.74 -13.06 -16.85
CA VAL A 17 -10.38 -11.65 -16.73
C VAL A 17 -11.31 -10.93 -15.76
N ILE A 18 -12.63 -11.11 -15.87
CA ILE A 18 -13.59 -10.47 -14.94
C ILE A 18 -13.37 -10.97 -13.50
N ALA A 19 -13.14 -12.27 -13.30
CA ALA A 19 -12.85 -12.81 -11.97
C ALA A 19 -11.56 -12.22 -11.37
N GLY A 20 -10.53 -12.05 -12.19
CA GLY A 20 -9.29 -11.39 -11.80
C GLY A 20 -9.48 -9.91 -11.47
N LEU A 21 -10.23 -9.16 -12.30
CA LEU A 21 -10.55 -7.76 -12.06
C LEU A 21 -11.36 -7.56 -10.78
N LYS A 22 -12.29 -8.45 -10.44
CA LYS A 22 -13.03 -8.42 -9.16
C LYS A 22 -12.08 -8.44 -7.96
N ARG A 23 -11.02 -9.25 -8.02
CA ARG A 23 -10.00 -9.31 -6.97
C ARG A 23 -9.09 -8.09 -6.96
N LEU A 24 -9.00 -7.33 -8.06
CA LEU A 24 -8.18 -6.13 -8.19
C LEU A 24 -8.97 -4.82 -8.07
N GLU A 25 -10.30 -4.86 -7.90
CA GLU A 25 -11.14 -3.66 -7.89
C GLU A 25 -10.72 -2.66 -6.79
N TYR A 26 -10.15 -3.14 -5.68
CA TYR A 26 -9.58 -2.29 -4.63
C TYR A 26 -8.45 -1.37 -5.11
N ARG A 27 -7.85 -1.68 -6.28
CA ARG A 27 -6.77 -0.89 -6.89
C ARG A 27 -7.29 0.25 -7.77
N GLY A 28 -8.50 0.14 -8.33
CA GLY A 28 -9.11 1.17 -9.17
C GLY A 28 -10.56 0.83 -9.45
N TYR A 29 -11.43 1.84 -9.41
CA TYR A 29 -12.89 1.67 -9.53
C TYR A 29 -13.59 2.86 -10.22
N ASP A 30 -12.82 3.71 -10.92
CA ASP A 30 -13.34 4.87 -11.65
C ASP A 30 -13.91 4.51 -13.01
N SER A 31 -13.37 3.47 -13.62
CA SER A 31 -13.88 2.84 -14.83
C SER A 31 -13.29 1.43 -14.97
N ALA A 32 -13.94 0.58 -15.75
CA ALA A 32 -13.48 -0.75 -16.08
C ALA A 32 -13.73 -1.09 -17.54
N GLY A 33 -12.95 -2.05 -18.08
CA GLY A 33 -13.20 -2.57 -19.41
C GLY A 33 -12.40 -3.83 -19.69
N VAL A 34 -12.84 -4.54 -20.72
CA VAL A 34 -12.28 -5.81 -21.18
C VAL A 34 -12.19 -5.83 -22.69
N ALA A 35 -11.19 -6.55 -23.22
CA ALA A 35 -11.12 -6.92 -24.61
C ALA A 35 -10.87 -8.41 -24.72
N VAL A 36 -11.50 -9.05 -25.72
CA VAL A 36 -11.40 -10.49 -26.00
C VAL A 36 -11.10 -10.67 -27.48
N LEU A 37 -10.20 -11.60 -27.78
CA LEU A 37 -9.90 -12.07 -29.14
C LEU A 37 -10.70 -13.34 -29.43
N ALA A 38 -11.49 -13.31 -30.50
CA ALA A 38 -12.26 -14.44 -30.98
C ALA A 38 -12.28 -14.45 -32.53
N ASP A 39 -11.98 -15.56 -33.14
CA ASP A 39 -12.02 -15.78 -34.60
C ASP A 39 -11.23 -14.71 -35.43
N GLY A 40 -10.13 -14.19 -34.87
CA GLY A 40 -9.31 -13.16 -35.51
C GLY A 40 -9.87 -11.74 -35.42
N GLU A 41 -10.94 -11.55 -34.67
CA GLU A 41 -11.53 -10.24 -34.37
C GLU A 41 -11.30 -9.86 -32.92
N LEU A 42 -11.08 -8.56 -32.69
CA LEU A 42 -10.93 -7.98 -31.35
C LEU A 42 -12.22 -7.26 -30.97
N ALA A 43 -12.83 -7.69 -29.89
CA ALA A 43 -14.03 -7.06 -29.35
C ALA A 43 -13.77 -6.51 -27.94
N ALA A 44 -14.21 -5.29 -27.66
CA ALA A 44 -13.99 -4.61 -26.38
C ALA A 44 -15.26 -3.92 -25.88
N VAL A 45 -15.45 -3.98 -24.55
CA VAL A 45 -16.50 -3.24 -23.83
C VAL A 45 -15.86 -2.55 -22.64
N LYS A 46 -16.23 -1.28 -22.42
CA LYS A 46 -15.70 -0.47 -21.32
C LYS A 46 -16.75 0.46 -20.76
N LYS A 47 -16.70 0.75 -19.45
CA LYS A 47 -17.70 1.52 -18.73
C LYS A 47 -17.12 2.34 -17.59
N ALA A 48 -17.60 3.56 -17.42
CA ALA A 48 -17.29 4.40 -16.27
C ALA A 48 -17.94 3.85 -14.99
N GLY A 49 -17.26 4.04 -13.85
CA GLY A 49 -17.67 3.58 -12.53
C GLY A 49 -17.15 2.19 -12.19
N LYS A 50 -17.70 1.61 -11.13
CA LYS A 50 -17.28 0.31 -10.59
C LYS A 50 -17.46 -0.83 -11.60
N LEU A 51 -16.75 -1.93 -11.39
CA LEU A 51 -16.77 -3.12 -12.25
C LEU A 51 -18.20 -3.67 -12.48
N VAL A 52 -19.10 -3.53 -11.51
CA VAL A 52 -20.51 -3.91 -11.65
C VAL A 52 -21.21 -3.18 -12.80
N ASN A 53 -20.79 -1.97 -13.17
CA ASN A 53 -21.33 -1.27 -14.31
C ASN A 53 -20.89 -1.91 -15.64
N LEU A 54 -19.64 -2.35 -15.72
CA LEU A 54 -19.15 -3.14 -16.85
C LEU A 54 -19.90 -4.47 -16.98
N GLU A 55 -20.12 -5.18 -15.87
CA GLU A 55 -20.86 -6.45 -15.89
C GLU A 55 -22.30 -6.25 -16.41
N LYS A 56 -22.98 -5.19 -16.02
CA LYS A 56 -24.31 -4.83 -16.56
C LYS A 56 -24.26 -4.54 -18.06
N GLU A 57 -23.25 -3.80 -18.51
CA GLU A 57 -23.07 -3.50 -19.93
C GLU A 57 -22.82 -4.78 -20.75
N LEU A 58 -22.03 -5.72 -20.23
CA LEU A 58 -21.76 -7.03 -20.86
C LEU A 58 -23.01 -7.91 -21.00
N VAL A 59 -24.01 -7.73 -20.14
CA VAL A 59 -25.32 -8.42 -20.30
C VAL A 59 -26.08 -7.88 -21.51
N GLY A 60 -26.02 -6.57 -21.76
CA GLY A 60 -26.65 -5.94 -22.92
C GLY A 60 -25.83 -6.06 -24.22
N HIS A 61 -24.52 -6.09 -24.11
CA HIS A 61 -23.56 -6.16 -25.22
C HIS A 61 -22.55 -7.28 -24.96
N PRO A 62 -22.95 -8.57 -25.13
CA PRO A 62 -22.09 -9.69 -24.85
C PRO A 62 -20.90 -9.74 -25.81
N LEU A 63 -19.71 -10.01 -25.28
CA LEU A 63 -18.52 -10.26 -26.07
C LEU A 63 -18.51 -11.70 -26.62
N PRO A 64 -17.86 -11.93 -27.77
CA PRO A 64 -17.70 -13.27 -28.32
C PRO A 64 -16.89 -14.17 -27.39
N ALA A 65 -17.11 -15.49 -27.49
CA ALA A 65 -16.31 -16.45 -26.75
C ALA A 65 -14.87 -16.50 -27.32
N GLY A 66 -13.89 -16.23 -26.47
CA GLY A 66 -12.47 -16.26 -26.82
C GLY A 66 -11.62 -16.80 -25.70
N SER A 67 -10.43 -17.25 -26.03
CA SER A 67 -9.46 -17.85 -25.10
C SER A 67 -8.28 -16.93 -24.77
N THR A 68 -8.24 -15.74 -25.39
CA THR A 68 -7.24 -14.69 -25.15
C THR A 68 -7.94 -13.38 -24.88
N GLY A 69 -7.51 -12.68 -23.85
CA GLY A 69 -8.12 -11.39 -23.51
C GLY A 69 -7.33 -10.61 -22.48
N LEU A 70 -7.73 -9.37 -22.31
CA LEU A 70 -7.19 -8.46 -21.29
C LEU A 70 -8.30 -7.61 -20.69
N GLY A 71 -8.04 -7.10 -19.49
CA GLY A 71 -8.97 -6.22 -18.81
C GLY A 71 -8.28 -5.30 -17.84
N HIS A 72 -9.03 -4.27 -17.43
CA HIS A 72 -8.52 -3.17 -16.64
C HIS A 72 -9.58 -2.63 -15.70
N THR A 73 -9.17 -2.27 -14.48
CA THR A 73 -9.91 -1.39 -13.58
C THR A 73 -9.07 -0.13 -13.35
N ARG A 74 -9.65 1.04 -13.66
CA ARG A 74 -8.89 2.30 -13.74
C ARG A 74 -9.01 3.12 -12.47
N TRP A 75 -7.89 3.74 -12.10
CA TRP A 75 -7.77 4.92 -11.26
C TRP A 75 -7.29 6.06 -12.14
N ALA A 76 -8.12 7.09 -12.34
CA ALA A 76 -7.85 8.15 -13.31
C ALA A 76 -6.64 9.01 -12.89
N THR A 77 -5.67 9.14 -13.81
CA THR A 77 -4.54 10.08 -13.72
C THR A 77 -4.65 11.17 -14.77
N HIS A 78 -4.87 10.81 -16.05
CA HIS A 78 -5.07 11.71 -17.18
C HIS A 78 -6.43 11.46 -17.82
N GLY A 79 -7.24 12.52 -17.95
CA GLY A 79 -8.62 12.44 -18.42
C GLY A 79 -9.61 11.94 -17.35
N GLY A 80 -10.82 12.50 -17.33
CA GLY A 80 -11.86 12.15 -16.35
C GLY A 80 -12.35 10.71 -16.43
N PRO A 81 -13.11 10.21 -15.44
CA PRO A 81 -13.68 8.86 -15.44
C PRO A 81 -14.90 8.78 -16.37
N THR A 82 -14.65 8.65 -17.67
CA THR A 82 -15.66 8.53 -18.74
C THR A 82 -15.50 7.21 -19.48
N ASP A 83 -16.54 6.78 -20.22
CA ASP A 83 -16.46 5.56 -21.04
C ASP A 83 -15.35 5.67 -22.10
N VAL A 84 -15.12 6.86 -22.67
CA VAL A 84 -14.08 7.08 -23.69
C VAL A 84 -12.67 6.92 -23.09
N ASN A 85 -12.47 7.45 -21.88
CA ASN A 85 -11.19 7.41 -21.19
C ASN A 85 -10.92 6.08 -20.44
N ALA A 86 -11.93 5.18 -20.36
CA ALA A 86 -11.73 3.84 -19.81
C ALA A 86 -10.83 3.00 -20.71
N HIS A 87 -10.06 2.09 -20.11
CA HIS A 87 -9.27 1.09 -20.82
C HIS A 87 -10.11 -0.17 -21.11
N PRO A 88 -9.78 -0.94 -22.15
CA PRO A 88 -8.66 -0.79 -23.07
C PRO A 88 -8.85 0.35 -24.08
N HIS A 89 -7.72 0.88 -24.60
CA HIS A 89 -7.69 1.74 -25.78
C HIS A 89 -7.37 0.91 -27.02
N LEU A 90 -8.04 1.24 -28.10
CA LEU A 90 -7.84 0.60 -29.42
C LEU A 90 -7.17 1.58 -30.37
N ASP A 91 -6.47 1.02 -31.38
CA ASP A 91 -6.02 1.78 -32.53
C ASP A 91 -7.19 2.08 -33.49
N ASN A 92 -6.99 2.93 -34.50
CA ASN A 92 -8.06 3.30 -35.43
C ASN A 92 -8.58 2.15 -36.30
N SER A 93 -7.83 1.06 -36.46
CA SER A 93 -8.28 -0.14 -37.18
C SER A 93 -9.05 -1.14 -36.29
N GLY A 94 -9.02 -0.93 -34.98
CA GLY A 94 -9.61 -1.84 -34.00
C GLY A 94 -8.88 -3.18 -33.86
N ARG A 95 -7.61 -3.26 -34.27
CA ARG A 95 -6.84 -4.52 -34.29
C ARG A 95 -5.89 -4.66 -33.11
N VAL A 96 -5.58 -3.57 -32.43
CA VAL A 96 -4.74 -3.52 -31.22
C VAL A 96 -5.59 -3.07 -30.05
N ALA A 97 -5.51 -3.77 -28.93
CA ALA A 97 -6.02 -3.28 -27.64
C ALA A 97 -4.89 -3.19 -26.62
N VAL A 98 -4.87 -2.08 -25.87
CA VAL A 98 -3.85 -1.80 -24.84
C VAL A 98 -4.51 -1.38 -23.55
N VAL A 99 -4.00 -1.91 -22.43
CA VAL A 99 -4.26 -1.41 -21.08
C VAL A 99 -2.95 -0.93 -20.46
N HIS A 100 -3.03 0.05 -19.55
CA HIS A 100 -1.86 0.73 -19.01
C HIS A 100 -2.06 1.09 -17.53
N ASN A 101 -1.00 0.88 -16.74
CA ASN A 101 -0.83 1.45 -15.41
C ASN A 101 0.41 2.33 -15.39
N GLY A 102 0.31 3.54 -14.89
CA GLY A 102 1.43 4.47 -14.81
C GLY A 102 1.14 5.81 -15.48
N ILE A 103 2.21 6.49 -15.87
CA ILE A 103 2.15 7.77 -16.61
C ILE A 103 3.22 7.73 -17.71
N ILE A 104 2.81 8.08 -18.93
CA ILE A 104 3.70 8.30 -20.07
C ILE A 104 3.96 9.80 -20.16
N GLU A 105 5.10 10.23 -19.62
CA GLU A 105 5.41 11.66 -19.44
C GLU A 105 5.52 12.43 -20.76
N ASN A 106 6.02 11.78 -21.81
CA ASN A 106 6.18 12.40 -23.13
C ASN A 106 4.96 12.20 -24.05
N PHE A 107 3.79 11.79 -23.52
CA PHE A 107 2.60 11.49 -24.32
C PHE A 107 2.13 12.67 -25.20
N ALA A 108 2.26 13.92 -24.72
CA ALA A 108 1.83 15.09 -25.48
C ALA A 108 2.58 15.25 -26.81
N ALA A 109 3.89 15.02 -26.80
CA ALA A 109 4.73 15.03 -28.01
C ALA A 109 4.37 13.89 -28.94
N LEU A 110 4.17 12.67 -28.39
CA LEU A 110 3.80 11.48 -29.18
C LEU A 110 2.39 11.65 -29.79
N ARG A 111 1.46 12.28 -29.07
CA ARG A 111 0.10 12.58 -29.55
C ARG A 111 0.14 13.54 -30.76
N ALA A 112 0.95 14.61 -30.69
CA ALA A 112 1.13 15.54 -31.79
C ALA A 112 1.72 14.85 -33.03
N GLU A 113 2.76 14.05 -32.84
CA GLU A 113 3.39 13.27 -33.91
C GLU A 113 2.41 12.30 -34.60
N LEU A 114 1.58 11.58 -33.83
CA LEU A 114 0.55 10.68 -34.35
C LEU A 114 -0.55 11.44 -35.12
N ALA A 115 -0.98 12.59 -34.60
CA ALA A 115 -1.98 13.44 -35.27
C ALA A 115 -1.46 13.96 -36.62
N GLU A 116 -0.19 14.37 -36.73
CA GLU A 116 0.47 14.75 -37.98
C GLU A 116 0.51 13.60 -39.02
N ARG A 117 0.59 12.35 -38.54
CA ARG A 117 0.54 11.14 -39.38
C ARG A 117 -0.88 10.68 -39.71
N GLY A 118 -1.90 11.40 -39.25
CA GLY A 118 -3.30 11.16 -39.59
C GLY A 118 -4.03 10.22 -38.64
N HIS A 119 -3.45 9.86 -37.47
CA HIS A 119 -4.19 9.13 -36.44
C HIS A 119 -5.22 10.01 -35.76
N ARG A 120 -6.38 9.44 -35.53
CA ARG A 120 -7.46 10.09 -34.77
C ARG A 120 -7.42 9.59 -33.33
N LEU A 121 -7.13 10.48 -32.40
CA LEU A 121 -7.12 10.21 -30.97
C LEU A 121 -8.39 10.76 -30.33
N GLU A 122 -9.15 9.92 -29.65
CA GLU A 122 -10.48 10.23 -29.13
C GLU A 122 -10.48 10.50 -27.61
N SER A 123 -9.55 9.86 -26.88
CA SER A 123 -9.47 10.00 -25.43
C SER A 123 -8.55 11.14 -24.99
N GLU A 124 -8.67 11.50 -23.72
CA GLU A 124 -7.78 12.46 -23.05
C GLU A 124 -6.61 11.76 -22.35
N THR A 125 -6.52 10.41 -22.47
CA THR A 125 -5.52 9.63 -21.76
C THR A 125 -4.15 9.66 -22.44
N ASP A 126 -3.12 9.41 -21.66
CA ASP A 126 -1.77 9.18 -22.13
C ASP A 126 -1.59 7.79 -22.78
N THR A 127 -2.51 6.86 -22.54
CA THR A 127 -2.44 5.48 -22.99
C THR A 127 -2.76 5.28 -24.47
N GLU A 128 -3.70 6.05 -25.01
CA GLU A 128 -4.18 5.87 -26.40
C GLU A 128 -3.06 5.98 -27.43
N VAL A 129 -2.04 6.82 -27.17
CA VAL A 129 -0.88 6.94 -28.05
C VAL A 129 -0.15 5.63 -28.24
N VAL A 130 -0.17 4.75 -27.22
CA VAL A 130 0.51 3.44 -27.28
C VAL A 130 -0.20 2.49 -28.24
N ALA A 131 -1.54 2.49 -28.26
CA ALA A 131 -2.31 1.65 -29.18
C ALA A 131 -1.96 1.98 -30.65
N HIS A 132 -1.90 3.26 -30.97
CA HIS A 132 -1.54 3.72 -32.32
C HIS A 132 -0.07 3.45 -32.66
N LEU A 133 0.85 3.68 -31.73
CA LEU A 133 2.28 3.37 -31.93
C LEU A 133 2.51 1.87 -32.14
N LEU A 134 1.81 1.01 -31.40
CA LEU A 134 1.90 -0.45 -31.58
C LEU A 134 1.37 -0.87 -32.96
N ALA A 135 0.23 -0.33 -33.38
CA ALA A 135 -0.32 -0.62 -34.72
C ALA A 135 0.68 -0.24 -35.84
N GLU A 136 1.30 0.94 -35.77
CA GLU A 136 2.33 1.35 -36.75
C GLU A 136 3.56 0.44 -36.74
N ARG A 137 4.00 -0.01 -35.52
CA ARG A 137 5.21 -0.81 -35.38
C ARG A 137 5.00 -2.28 -35.70
N PHE A 138 3.79 -2.80 -35.57
CA PHE A 138 3.48 -4.21 -35.74
C PHE A 138 3.83 -4.70 -37.16
N GLU A 139 3.44 -3.96 -38.22
CA GLU A 139 3.81 -4.30 -39.59
C GLU A 139 5.33 -4.24 -39.81
N GLY A 140 5.98 -3.19 -39.30
CA GLY A 140 7.43 -2.99 -39.41
C GLY A 140 8.23 -4.02 -38.61
N ALA A 141 7.63 -4.65 -37.59
CA ALA A 141 8.18 -5.74 -36.80
C ALA A 141 7.91 -7.14 -37.41
N GLY A 142 7.39 -7.20 -38.65
CA GLY A 142 7.06 -8.45 -39.31
C GLY A 142 5.88 -9.22 -38.71
N GLY A 143 4.97 -8.51 -38.03
CA GLY A 143 3.82 -9.11 -37.37
C GLY A 143 4.15 -9.68 -35.96
N ASP A 144 5.24 -9.25 -35.33
CA ASP A 144 5.64 -9.64 -33.96
C ASP A 144 5.26 -8.53 -32.96
N LEU A 145 4.23 -8.79 -32.15
CA LEU A 145 3.75 -7.84 -31.16
C LEU A 145 4.77 -7.59 -30.04
N ALA A 146 5.56 -8.60 -29.67
CA ALA A 146 6.58 -8.43 -28.63
C ALA A 146 7.72 -7.53 -29.12
N GLU A 147 8.15 -7.66 -30.39
CA GLU A 147 9.13 -6.75 -30.99
C GLU A 147 8.55 -5.34 -31.17
N ALA A 148 7.29 -5.22 -31.63
CA ALA A 148 6.63 -3.93 -31.72
C ALA A 148 6.57 -3.24 -30.33
N MET A 149 6.25 -3.99 -29.27
CA MET A 149 6.24 -3.50 -27.90
C MET A 149 7.63 -3.00 -27.46
N ARG A 150 8.71 -3.76 -27.74
CA ARG A 150 10.08 -3.32 -27.43
C ARG A 150 10.41 -1.99 -28.12
N GLN A 151 10.06 -1.86 -29.40
CA GLN A 151 10.31 -0.63 -30.17
C GLN A 151 9.54 0.56 -29.60
N VAL A 152 8.28 0.37 -29.20
CA VAL A 152 7.46 1.41 -28.58
C VAL A 152 8.03 1.79 -27.21
N CYS A 153 8.32 0.82 -26.33
CA CYS A 153 8.83 1.08 -24.98
C CYS A 153 10.13 1.89 -24.94
N ARG A 154 10.99 1.75 -25.96
CA ARG A 154 12.21 2.57 -26.09
C ARG A 154 11.95 4.05 -26.40
N ARG A 155 10.72 4.39 -26.83
CA ARG A 155 10.31 5.77 -27.14
C ARG A 155 9.53 6.42 -26.00
N LEU A 156 9.08 5.62 -25.03
CA LEU A 156 8.27 6.11 -23.91
C LEU A 156 9.15 6.59 -22.76
N ASP A 157 8.82 7.75 -22.21
CA ASP A 157 9.38 8.26 -20.97
C ASP A 157 8.36 8.09 -19.83
N GLY A 158 8.84 7.88 -18.59
CA GLY A 158 8.01 7.73 -17.40
C GLY A 158 7.92 6.31 -16.85
N ALA A 159 7.00 6.11 -15.92
CA ALA A 159 6.71 4.83 -15.27
C ALA A 159 5.47 4.18 -15.88
N PHE A 160 5.59 2.98 -16.42
CA PHE A 160 4.47 2.31 -17.10
C PHE A 160 4.50 0.78 -16.98
N THR A 161 3.32 0.21 -16.97
CA THR A 161 3.04 -1.20 -17.25
C THR A 161 2.00 -1.26 -18.35
N LEU A 162 2.35 -1.89 -19.45
CA LEU A 162 1.52 -2.06 -20.62
C LEU A 162 1.15 -3.53 -20.79
N VAL A 163 -0.09 -3.82 -21.17
CA VAL A 163 -0.48 -5.15 -21.68
C VAL A 163 -1.29 -4.95 -22.95
N ALA A 164 -0.93 -5.69 -23.98
CA ALA A 164 -1.52 -5.56 -25.31
C ALA A 164 -1.83 -6.92 -25.94
N VAL A 165 -2.83 -6.90 -26.83
CA VAL A 165 -3.17 -7.99 -27.75
C VAL A 165 -3.35 -7.45 -29.16
N HIS A 166 -3.15 -8.30 -30.17
CA HIS A 166 -3.32 -7.97 -31.58
C HIS A 166 -4.16 -9.03 -32.30
N ALA A 167 -5.10 -8.61 -33.15
CA ALA A 167 -6.01 -9.49 -33.86
C ALA A 167 -5.31 -10.54 -34.74
N ASP A 168 -4.13 -10.21 -35.29
CA ASP A 168 -3.34 -11.14 -36.12
C ASP A 168 -2.48 -12.12 -35.30
N GLN A 169 -2.45 -11.98 -33.98
CA GLN A 169 -1.79 -12.91 -33.06
C GLN A 169 -2.75 -13.35 -31.95
N PRO A 170 -3.80 -14.10 -32.26
CA PRO A 170 -4.91 -14.38 -31.33
C PRO A 170 -4.49 -15.20 -30.10
N ASP A 171 -3.36 -15.90 -30.14
CA ASP A 171 -2.86 -16.75 -29.06
C ASP A 171 -1.72 -16.09 -28.26
N VAL A 172 -1.58 -14.77 -28.35
CA VAL A 172 -0.49 -14.02 -27.73
C VAL A 172 -1.01 -12.87 -26.89
N VAL A 173 -0.50 -12.75 -25.66
CA VAL A 173 -0.61 -11.57 -24.82
C VAL A 173 0.80 -11.03 -24.57
N VAL A 174 1.03 -9.76 -24.82
CA VAL A 174 2.33 -9.14 -24.59
C VAL A 174 2.22 -8.10 -23.48
N GLY A 175 3.14 -8.15 -22.52
CA GLY A 175 3.28 -7.14 -21.49
C GLY A 175 4.64 -6.47 -21.51
N ALA A 176 4.71 -5.24 -21.01
CA ALA A 176 5.95 -4.51 -20.81
C ALA A 176 5.92 -3.76 -19.47
N ARG A 177 7.09 -3.58 -18.88
CA ARG A 177 7.20 -2.95 -17.57
C ARG A 177 8.39 -2.02 -17.46
N ARG A 178 8.13 -0.81 -16.90
CA ARG A 178 9.11 0.13 -16.34
C ARG A 178 8.53 0.77 -15.09
N ASN A 179 9.12 0.52 -13.92
CA ASN A 179 8.76 1.05 -12.58
C ASN A 179 7.38 0.62 -12.03
N SER A 180 6.35 0.44 -12.82
CA SER A 180 5.02 0.01 -12.39
C SER A 180 4.92 -1.54 -12.32
N PRO A 181 4.18 -2.16 -11.37
CA PRO A 181 4.21 -3.62 -11.16
C PRO A 181 3.54 -4.40 -12.28
N LEU A 182 4.17 -5.54 -12.67
CA LEU A 182 3.61 -6.57 -13.52
C LEU A 182 4.21 -7.92 -13.13
N VAL A 183 3.35 -8.92 -12.99
CA VAL A 183 3.71 -10.29 -12.62
C VAL A 183 3.08 -11.29 -13.58
N VAL A 184 3.80 -12.38 -13.84
CA VAL A 184 3.31 -13.50 -14.64
C VAL A 184 2.81 -14.60 -13.72
N GLY A 185 1.63 -15.15 -13.97
CA GLY A 185 1.16 -16.41 -13.41
C GLY A 185 1.37 -17.54 -14.42
N VAL A 186 2.00 -18.64 -13.99
CA VAL A 186 2.27 -19.81 -14.84
C VAL A 186 1.35 -20.95 -14.43
N GLY A 187 0.41 -21.32 -15.32
CA GLY A 187 -0.53 -22.41 -15.12
C GLY A 187 -0.28 -23.60 -16.06
N GLU A 188 -1.13 -24.62 -15.96
CA GLU A 188 -1.10 -25.78 -16.86
C GLU A 188 -1.95 -25.52 -18.10
N GLY A 189 -1.29 -25.26 -19.25
CA GLY A 189 -1.99 -24.93 -20.51
C GLY A 189 -2.69 -23.57 -20.48
N GLU A 190 -2.27 -22.68 -19.59
CA GLU A 190 -2.76 -21.32 -19.47
C GLU A 190 -1.74 -20.43 -18.75
N ASN A 191 -1.67 -19.15 -19.13
CA ASN A 191 -0.77 -18.19 -18.51
C ASN A 191 -1.47 -16.83 -18.30
N PHE A 192 -0.98 -16.09 -17.31
CA PHE A 192 -1.60 -14.86 -16.82
C PHE A 192 -0.57 -13.73 -16.78
N LEU A 193 -1.01 -12.50 -17.09
CA LEU A 193 -0.34 -11.26 -16.73
C LEU A 193 -1.23 -10.47 -15.78
N ALA A 194 -0.67 -9.97 -14.70
CA ALA A 194 -1.45 -9.13 -13.80
C ALA A 194 -0.59 -8.08 -13.10
N SER A 195 -1.23 -7.01 -12.66
CA SER A 195 -0.60 -6.00 -11.79
C SER A 195 -0.41 -6.50 -10.34
N ASP A 196 -1.04 -7.63 -9.98
CA ASP A 196 -0.92 -8.27 -8.67
C ASP A 196 -1.27 -9.76 -8.77
N VAL A 197 -0.59 -10.60 -7.96
CA VAL A 197 -0.82 -12.06 -7.91
C VAL A 197 -2.24 -12.42 -7.50
N ALA A 198 -2.94 -11.56 -6.76
CA ALA A 198 -4.33 -11.76 -6.35
C ALA A 198 -5.26 -12.03 -7.54
N ALA A 199 -4.95 -11.49 -8.72
CA ALA A 199 -5.76 -11.66 -9.92
C ALA A 199 -5.89 -13.13 -10.34
N PHE A 200 -4.80 -13.90 -10.27
CA PHE A 200 -4.72 -15.29 -10.76
C PHE A 200 -4.49 -16.34 -9.69
N ILE A 201 -4.45 -15.96 -8.41
CA ILE A 201 -4.15 -16.86 -7.28
C ILE A 201 -5.10 -18.08 -7.20
N ALA A 202 -6.32 -17.97 -7.72
CA ALA A 202 -7.28 -19.08 -7.79
C ALA A 202 -6.92 -20.13 -8.86
N HIS A 203 -6.05 -19.77 -9.81
CA HIS A 203 -5.65 -20.63 -10.93
C HIS A 203 -4.26 -21.21 -10.73
N THR A 204 -3.32 -20.39 -10.27
CA THR A 204 -1.94 -20.81 -10.03
C THR A 204 -1.28 -19.99 -8.92
N ARG A 205 -0.37 -20.65 -8.18
CA ARG A 205 0.51 -20.01 -7.20
C ARG A 205 1.94 -19.88 -7.73
N SER A 206 2.23 -20.41 -8.92
CA SER A 206 3.54 -20.27 -9.56
C SER A 206 3.61 -18.95 -10.29
N ALA A 207 4.53 -18.09 -9.88
CA ALA A 207 4.66 -16.76 -10.43
C ALA A 207 6.10 -16.49 -10.93
N ILE A 208 6.21 -15.64 -11.96
CA ILE A 208 7.48 -15.10 -12.43
C ILE A 208 7.49 -13.60 -12.20
N GLU A 209 8.53 -13.14 -11.56
CA GLU A 209 8.80 -11.73 -11.32
C GLU A 209 9.48 -11.11 -12.54
N LEU A 210 8.92 -9.99 -13.02
CA LEU A 210 9.53 -9.20 -14.10
C LEU A 210 10.45 -8.11 -13.53
N GLY A 211 11.61 -7.96 -14.12
CA GLY A 211 12.55 -6.88 -13.83
C GLY A 211 12.17 -5.56 -14.51
N GLN A 212 13.06 -4.57 -14.41
CA GLN A 212 12.93 -3.29 -15.10
C GLN A 212 13.23 -3.43 -16.59
N ASP A 213 12.57 -2.61 -17.42
CA ASP A 213 12.79 -2.54 -18.87
C ASP A 213 12.68 -3.91 -19.57
N GLN A 214 11.64 -4.68 -19.19
CA GLN A 214 11.38 -6.00 -19.74
C GLN A 214 10.06 -6.07 -20.50
N VAL A 215 10.06 -6.87 -21.56
CA VAL A 215 8.88 -7.29 -22.32
C VAL A 215 8.67 -8.78 -22.10
N VAL A 216 7.45 -9.17 -21.84
CA VAL A 216 7.02 -10.56 -21.70
C VAL A 216 6.00 -10.90 -22.78
N GLU A 217 6.21 -12.02 -23.45
CA GLU A 217 5.26 -12.65 -24.35
C GLU A 217 4.68 -13.88 -23.66
N LEU A 218 3.37 -13.92 -23.54
CA LEU A 218 2.62 -15.08 -23.07
C LEU A 218 1.99 -15.81 -24.25
N ARG A 219 2.17 -17.12 -24.26
CA ARG A 219 1.41 -18.10 -25.04
C ARG A 219 0.79 -19.11 -24.09
N ARG A 220 -0.14 -19.88 -24.59
CA ARG A 220 -0.80 -20.93 -23.81
C ARG A 220 0.19 -21.94 -23.19
N ASP A 221 1.27 -22.24 -23.91
CA ASP A 221 2.25 -23.27 -23.58
C ASP A 221 3.62 -22.70 -23.16
N GLY A 222 3.77 -21.39 -23.09
CA GLY A 222 5.05 -20.79 -22.75
C GLY A 222 5.04 -19.32 -22.38
N VAL A 223 6.11 -18.93 -21.73
CA VAL A 223 6.41 -17.55 -21.33
C VAL A 223 7.82 -17.20 -21.80
N THR A 224 7.95 -16.12 -22.55
CA THR A 224 9.25 -15.60 -22.98
C THR A 224 9.45 -14.19 -22.46
N VAL A 225 10.58 -13.92 -21.80
CA VAL A 225 10.92 -12.59 -21.27
C VAL A 225 12.20 -12.09 -21.89
N THR A 226 12.17 -10.87 -22.39
CA THR A 226 13.32 -10.18 -23.00
C THR A 226 13.46 -8.77 -22.42
N ASN A 227 14.66 -8.22 -22.44
CA ASN A 227 14.88 -6.82 -22.15
C ASN A 227 14.41 -5.93 -23.33
N PHE A 228 14.25 -4.62 -23.13
CA PHE A 228 13.84 -3.68 -24.20
C PHE A 228 14.83 -3.65 -25.39
N ASP A 229 16.07 -4.06 -25.19
CA ASP A 229 17.08 -4.20 -26.26
C ASP A 229 16.98 -5.52 -27.04
N GLY A 230 16.07 -6.41 -26.65
CA GLY A 230 15.86 -7.72 -27.28
C GLY A 230 16.72 -8.85 -26.72
N THR A 231 17.62 -8.58 -25.78
CA THR A 231 18.39 -9.63 -25.10
C THR A 231 17.53 -10.47 -24.18
N ALA A 232 17.88 -11.75 -23.99
CA ALA A 232 17.17 -12.62 -23.05
C ALA A 232 17.29 -12.09 -21.63
N ALA A 233 16.15 -12.01 -20.93
CA ALA A 233 16.10 -11.54 -19.57
C ALA A 233 16.34 -12.67 -18.55
N SER A 234 17.02 -12.35 -17.44
CA SER A 234 17.05 -13.23 -16.28
C SER A 234 15.78 -12.98 -15.45
N VAL A 235 15.00 -14.02 -15.20
CA VAL A 235 13.76 -13.94 -14.43
C VAL A 235 13.82 -14.82 -13.20
N ARG A 236 13.10 -14.45 -12.15
CA ARG A 236 12.98 -15.22 -10.92
C ARG A 236 11.57 -15.79 -10.82
N ALA A 237 11.48 -17.11 -10.80
CA ALA A 237 10.24 -17.80 -10.43
C ALA A 237 10.12 -17.91 -8.91
N TYR A 238 8.90 -17.79 -8.38
CA TYR A 238 8.61 -17.96 -6.96
C TYR A 238 7.20 -18.56 -6.77
N HIS A 239 6.96 -19.06 -5.56
CA HIS A 239 5.67 -19.60 -5.17
C HIS A 239 4.97 -18.64 -4.20
N VAL A 240 3.66 -18.44 -4.39
CA VAL A 240 2.84 -17.60 -3.51
C VAL A 240 2.33 -18.44 -2.35
N ASP A 241 2.68 -18.05 -1.11
CA ASP A 241 2.44 -18.86 0.09
C ASP A 241 1.00 -18.78 0.64
N TRP A 242 0.22 -17.75 0.27
CA TRP A 242 -1.17 -17.57 0.69
C TRP A 242 -2.15 -18.05 -0.38
N ASP A 243 -3.40 -18.33 0.01
CA ASP A 243 -4.45 -18.81 -0.89
C ASP A 243 -5.53 -17.74 -1.17
N ALA A 244 -6.43 -18.04 -2.11
CA ALA A 244 -7.49 -17.13 -2.53
C ALA A 244 -8.43 -16.73 -1.37
N SER A 245 -8.64 -17.61 -0.38
CA SER A 245 -9.54 -17.34 0.75
C SER A 245 -9.03 -16.23 1.66
N ALA A 246 -7.71 -16.01 1.70
CA ALA A 246 -7.11 -14.92 2.45
C ALA A 246 -7.52 -13.53 1.90
N ALA A 247 -7.85 -13.43 0.62
CA ALA A 247 -8.33 -12.22 -0.04
C ALA A 247 -9.87 -12.11 -0.11
N GLU A 248 -10.61 -12.87 0.69
CA GLU A 248 -12.08 -12.83 0.79
C GLU A 248 -12.52 -12.17 2.11
N LYS A 249 -13.74 -11.63 2.15
CA LYS A 249 -14.28 -10.95 3.36
C LYS A 249 -14.50 -11.89 4.55
N GLY A 250 -14.65 -13.20 4.32
CA GLY A 250 -14.78 -14.18 5.40
C GLY A 250 -16.00 -13.96 6.32
N GLY A 251 -17.10 -13.41 5.80
CA GLY A 251 -18.32 -13.14 6.56
C GLY A 251 -18.41 -11.74 7.20
N TYR A 252 -17.39 -10.92 7.05
CA TYR A 252 -17.43 -9.52 7.49
C TYR A 252 -18.10 -8.63 6.44
N ASP A 253 -18.75 -7.55 6.88
CA ASP A 253 -19.38 -6.57 5.98
C ASP A 253 -18.33 -5.84 5.14
N TYR A 254 -17.16 -5.56 5.72
CA TYR A 254 -16.04 -4.86 5.11
C TYR A 254 -14.72 -5.63 5.27
N PHE A 255 -13.81 -5.50 4.30
CA PHE A 255 -12.43 -5.97 4.44
C PHE A 255 -11.73 -5.30 5.63
N MET A 256 -11.94 -4.01 5.82
CA MET A 256 -11.36 -3.29 6.96
C MET A 256 -11.73 -3.91 8.31
N LEU A 257 -13.00 -4.34 8.50
CA LEU A 257 -13.42 -5.02 9.74
C LEU A 257 -12.70 -6.36 9.93
N LYS A 258 -12.59 -7.16 8.86
CA LYS A 258 -11.81 -8.40 8.86
C LYS A 258 -10.35 -8.13 9.25
N GLU A 259 -9.73 -7.15 8.60
CA GLU A 259 -8.33 -6.79 8.79
C GLU A 259 -8.04 -6.24 10.20
N ILE A 260 -9.00 -5.50 10.78
CA ILE A 260 -8.94 -5.10 12.19
C ILE A 260 -9.00 -6.34 13.10
N ALA A 261 -9.88 -7.31 12.82
CA ALA A 261 -9.98 -8.54 13.59
C ALA A 261 -8.78 -9.48 13.42
N GLU A 262 -8.06 -9.40 12.31
CA GLU A 262 -6.85 -10.18 12.04
C GLU A 262 -5.59 -9.63 12.72
N GLN A 263 -5.62 -8.45 13.32
CA GLN A 263 -4.45 -7.80 13.90
C GLN A 263 -3.70 -8.65 14.94
N PRO A 264 -4.37 -9.35 15.89
CA PRO A 264 -3.67 -10.20 16.84
C PRO A 264 -2.81 -11.26 16.16
N LYS A 265 -3.39 -11.95 15.18
CA LYS A 265 -2.68 -12.95 14.37
C LYS A 265 -1.54 -12.34 13.57
N ALA A 266 -1.77 -11.22 12.91
CA ALA A 266 -0.76 -10.54 12.09
C ALA A 266 0.46 -10.08 12.93
N VAL A 267 0.22 -9.57 14.14
CA VAL A 267 1.27 -9.21 15.11
C VAL A 267 2.09 -10.45 15.50
N ALA A 268 1.42 -11.56 15.82
CA ALA A 268 2.09 -12.81 16.17
C ALA A 268 2.92 -13.38 14.99
N ASP A 269 2.33 -13.39 13.78
CA ASP A 269 3.00 -13.88 12.57
C ASP A 269 4.27 -13.06 12.23
N THR A 270 4.27 -11.75 12.52
CA THR A 270 5.44 -10.89 12.31
C THR A 270 6.63 -11.28 13.22
N LEU A 271 6.39 -11.93 14.34
CA LEU A 271 7.43 -12.39 15.27
C LEU A 271 7.98 -13.79 14.95
N LEU A 272 7.24 -14.58 14.16
CA LEU A 272 7.58 -15.98 13.88
C LEU A 272 8.95 -16.12 13.18
N GLY A 273 9.76 -17.06 13.67
CA GLY A 273 11.06 -17.42 13.08
C GLY A 273 12.18 -16.39 13.30
N ARG A 274 11.94 -15.35 14.10
CA ARG A 274 12.89 -14.24 14.32
C ARG A 274 13.54 -14.22 15.69
N ILE A 275 13.21 -15.19 16.50
CA ILE A 275 13.73 -15.34 17.88
C ILE A 275 14.40 -16.71 17.97
N ASP A 276 15.69 -16.74 18.35
CA ASP A 276 16.45 -17.97 18.50
C ASP A 276 16.10 -18.71 19.82
N ALA A 277 16.67 -19.90 20.00
CA ALA A 277 16.48 -20.73 21.20
C ALA A 277 16.97 -20.05 22.50
N ASN A 278 17.81 -19.01 22.40
CA ASN A 278 18.32 -18.23 23.53
C ASN A 278 17.47 -17.01 23.82
N GLY A 279 16.41 -16.77 23.02
CA GLY A 279 15.54 -15.60 23.11
C GLY A 279 16.18 -14.31 22.60
N LEU A 280 17.13 -14.41 21.67
CA LEU A 280 17.76 -13.29 20.97
C LEU A 280 17.22 -13.19 19.55
N LEU A 281 17.40 -12.03 18.93
CA LEU A 281 16.92 -11.80 17.57
C LEU A 281 17.88 -12.43 16.54
N THR A 282 17.27 -13.15 15.60
CA THR A 282 17.91 -13.65 14.39
C THR A 282 17.10 -13.17 13.19
N LEU A 283 17.61 -12.14 12.49
CA LEU A 283 16.94 -11.57 11.33
C LEU A 283 17.70 -11.96 10.05
N ASP A 284 17.56 -13.22 9.63
CA ASP A 284 18.26 -13.78 8.45
C ASP A 284 17.90 -13.06 7.14
N GLU A 285 16.76 -12.39 7.12
CA GLU A 285 16.30 -11.55 6.00
C GLU A 285 17.11 -10.25 5.88
N VAL A 286 17.69 -9.77 7.01
CA VAL A 286 18.52 -8.56 7.04
C VAL A 286 19.94 -8.92 6.60
N ARG A 287 20.18 -8.90 5.28
CA ARG A 287 21.44 -9.31 4.66
C ARG A 287 22.54 -8.25 4.69
N ILE A 288 22.39 -7.18 5.47
CA ILE A 288 23.45 -6.20 5.70
C ILE A 288 24.40 -6.81 6.76
N PRO A 289 25.73 -6.90 6.49
CA PRO A 289 26.66 -7.47 7.46
C PRO A 289 26.66 -6.73 8.79
N ASP A 290 26.77 -7.46 9.90
CA ASP A 290 26.84 -6.91 11.26
C ASP A 290 27.96 -5.85 11.41
N SER A 291 29.09 -6.04 10.72
CA SER A 291 30.20 -5.06 10.71
C SER A 291 29.75 -3.71 10.17
N VAL A 292 28.91 -3.69 9.13
CA VAL A 292 28.35 -2.46 8.55
C VAL A 292 27.33 -1.85 9.51
N LEU A 293 26.43 -2.66 10.10
CA LEU A 293 25.43 -2.18 11.06
C LEU A 293 26.07 -1.58 12.34
N ARG A 294 27.25 -2.08 12.75
CA ARG A 294 28.00 -1.50 13.89
C ARG A 294 28.54 -0.10 13.59
N GLU A 295 28.84 0.19 12.34
CA GLU A 295 29.38 1.49 11.92
C GLU A 295 28.32 2.54 11.61
N VAL A 296 27.03 2.15 11.53
CA VAL A 296 25.94 3.10 11.31
C VAL A 296 25.93 4.16 12.42
N ASP A 297 26.00 5.42 12.05
CA ASP A 297 25.95 6.55 12.98
C ASP A 297 24.74 7.46 12.78
N LYS A 298 23.97 7.23 11.72
CA LYS A 298 22.70 7.91 11.42
C LYS A 298 21.69 6.94 10.83
N VAL A 299 20.43 7.03 11.27
CA VAL A 299 19.29 6.35 10.64
C VAL A 299 18.35 7.39 10.06
N VAL A 300 17.85 7.15 8.85
CA VAL A 300 16.79 7.94 8.24
C VAL A 300 15.66 7.01 7.83
N ILE A 301 14.43 7.31 8.25
CA ILE A 301 13.24 6.55 7.86
C ILE A 301 12.49 7.35 6.81
N VAL A 302 12.20 6.73 5.66
CA VAL A 302 11.45 7.34 4.56
C VAL A 302 10.17 6.57 4.30
N ALA A 303 9.03 7.27 4.27
CA ALA A 303 7.72 6.66 4.08
C ALA A 303 6.65 7.71 3.72
N CYS A 304 5.45 7.24 3.37
CA CYS A 304 4.26 8.05 3.11
C CYS A 304 3.08 7.61 3.98
N GLY A 305 2.19 8.55 4.34
CA GLY A 305 0.91 8.28 5.00
C GLY A 305 1.05 7.48 6.32
N THR A 306 0.27 6.43 6.46
CA THR A 306 0.28 5.53 7.64
C THR A 306 1.68 4.96 7.93
N ALA A 307 2.44 4.60 6.90
CA ALA A 307 3.81 4.11 7.07
C ALA A 307 4.77 5.20 7.60
N TYR A 308 4.54 6.47 7.26
CA TYR A 308 5.28 7.59 7.84
C TYR A 308 5.01 7.72 9.35
N HIS A 309 3.75 7.56 9.78
CA HIS A 309 3.42 7.55 11.22
C HIS A 309 4.08 6.37 11.95
N ALA A 310 4.15 5.19 11.31
CA ALA A 310 4.92 4.07 11.86
C ALA A 310 6.41 4.42 11.99
N GLY A 311 6.98 5.10 11.01
CA GLY A 311 8.35 5.62 11.04
C GLY A 311 8.60 6.60 12.19
N MET A 312 7.66 7.49 12.48
CA MET A 312 7.76 8.43 13.62
C MET A 312 7.83 7.69 14.97
N ILE A 313 7.11 6.58 15.13
CA ILE A 313 7.16 5.73 16.32
C ILE A 313 8.49 4.95 16.35
N ALA A 314 8.88 4.37 15.21
CA ALA A 314 10.13 3.64 15.05
C ALA A 314 11.35 4.48 15.42
N LYS A 315 11.38 5.76 15.03
CA LYS A 315 12.41 6.73 15.44
C LYS A 315 12.61 6.73 16.96
N LEU A 316 11.53 6.82 17.72
CA LEU A 316 11.60 6.87 19.19
C LEU A 316 12.23 5.59 19.77
N ALA A 317 11.90 4.42 19.21
CA ALA A 317 12.46 3.15 19.63
C ALA A 317 13.95 3.03 19.23
N ILE A 318 14.32 3.38 18.01
CA ILE A 318 15.70 3.35 17.51
C ILE A 318 16.57 4.25 18.40
N GLU A 319 16.21 5.52 18.59
CA GLU A 319 16.99 6.44 19.42
C GLU A 319 17.09 5.97 20.87
N HIS A 320 16.02 5.40 21.42
CA HIS A 320 16.01 4.92 22.80
C HIS A 320 16.90 3.70 23.01
N TRP A 321 16.84 2.70 22.10
CA TRP A 321 17.56 1.43 22.29
C TRP A 321 18.96 1.43 21.72
N THR A 322 19.22 2.17 20.66
CA THR A 322 20.52 2.17 19.97
C THR A 322 21.40 3.38 20.25
N ARG A 323 20.82 4.49 20.70
CA ARG A 323 21.46 5.81 20.86
C ARG A 323 22.01 6.38 19.54
N ILE A 324 21.50 5.91 18.40
CA ILE A 324 21.81 6.46 17.08
C ILE A 324 20.80 7.57 16.77
N PRO A 325 21.21 8.74 16.30
CA PRO A 325 20.30 9.78 15.78
C PRO A 325 19.43 9.21 14.67
N CYS A 326 18.13 9.43 14.76
CA CYS A 326 17.18 8.96 13.78
C CYS A 326 16.28 10.09 13.29
N GLU A 327 16.14 10.26 11.99
CA GLU A 327 15.22 11.19 11.35
C GLU A 327 14.09 10.42 10.67
N THR A 328 12.89 11.02 10.59
CA THR A 328 11.78 10.46 9.83
C THR A 328 11.30 11.49 8.84
N GLU A 329 11.30 11.15 7.56
CA GLU A 329 11.06 12.05 6.44
C GLU A 329 9.86 11.58 5.61
N LEU A 330 9.09 12.53 5.10
CA LEU A 330 8.14 12.25 4.01
C LEU A 330 8.93 11.88 2.75
N ALA A 331 8.64 10.72 2.19
CA ALA A 331 9.39 10.23 1.03
C ALA A 331 9.26 11.16 -0.19
N SER A 332 8.10 11.82 -0.35
CA SER A 332 7.85 12.83 -1.39
C SER A 332 8.77 14.05 -1.31
N GLU A 333 9.24 14.43 -0.10
CA GLU A 333 10.08 15.60 0.13
C GLU A 333 11.57 15.26 0.20
N PHE A 334 11.88 14.03 0.62
CA PHE A 334 13.22 13.59 1.00
C PHE A 334 14.29 13.90 -0.06
N ARG A 335 14.08 13.50 -1.31
CA ARG A 335 15.08 13.68 -2.37
C ARG A 335 15.26 15.13 -2.80
N TYR A 336 14.20 15.96 -2.68
CA TYR A 336 14.21 17.34 -3.15
C TYR A 336 14.92 18.29 -2.18
N ARG A 337 15.01 17.93 -0.90
CA ARG A 337 15.72 18.73 0.09
C ARG A 337 17.24 18.51 0.11
N ASP A 338 17.79 17.65 -0.75
CA ASP A 338 19.20 17.30 -0.81
C ASP A 338 19.73 16.78 0.55
N PRO A 339 19.28 15.61 1.03
CA PRO A 339 19.61 15.09 2.35
C PRO A 339 21.12 14.75 2.46
N ILE A 340 21.71 15.01 3.63
CA ILE A 340 23.09 14.62 3.90
C ILE A 340 23.13 13.13 4.22
N LEU A 341 23.68 12.34 3.30
CA LEU A 341 23.79 10.89 3.38
C LEU A 341 25.23 10.44 3.08
N ASP A 342 25.61 9.31 3.66
CA ASP A 342 26.92 8.68 3.41
C ASP A 342 26.85 7.17 3.65
N GLN A 343 27.98 6.47 3.56
CA GLN A 343 28.09 5.02 3.74
C GLN A 343 27.80 4.54 5.18
N ARG A 344 27.76 5.43 6.17
CA ARG A 344 27.43 5.16 7.57
C ARG A 344 25.96 5.46 7.89
N THR A 345 25.21 5.91 6.91
CA THR A 345 23.78 6.15 7.02
C THR A 345 23.01 4.87 6.65
N LEU A 346 22.10 4.44 7.53
CA LEU A 346 21.09 3.41 7.23
C LEU A 346 19.76 4.09 6.92
N VAL A 347 19.26 3.90 5.71
CA VAL A 347 17.90 4.33 5.33
C VAL A 347 16.94 3.17 5.50
N ILE A 348 15.84 3.39 6.23
CA ILE A 348 14.76 2.42 6.39
C ILE A 348 13.58 2.89 5.56
N ALA A 349 13.24 2.15 4.51
CA ALA A 349 12.11 2.43 3.63
C ALA A 349 10.89 1.59 4.07
N ILE A 350 9.80 2.23 4.51
CA ILE A 350 8.60 1.54 4.97
C ILE A 350 7.51 1.66 3.93
N SER A 351 6.99 0.53 3.43
CA SER A 351 5.88 0.50 2.48
C SER A 351 5.11 -0.81 2.58
N GLN A 352 3.80 -0.75 2.78
CA GLN A 352 2.95 -1.96 2.80
C GLN A 352 2.99 -2.68 1.44
N SER A 353 2.75 -1.98 0.35
CA SER A 353 2.69 -2.54 -1.00
C SER A 353 4.07 -2.82 -1.61
N GLY A 354 5.12 -2.11 -1.14
CA GLY A 354 6.44 -2.11 -1.75
C GLY A 354 6.50 -1.47 -3.14
N GLU A 355 5.44 -0.73 -3.53
CA GLU A 355 5.29 -0.10 -4.85
C GLU A 355 4.98 1.40 -4.76
N THR A 356 5.09 2.00 -3.56
CA THR A 356 4.87 3.44 -3.38
C THR A 356 5.98 4.22 -4.09
N MET A 357 5.62 4.98 -5.13
CA MET A 357 6.60 5.61 -6.02
C MET A 357 7.52 6.59 -5.29
N ASP A 358 6.97 7.49 -4.49
CA ASP A 358 7.79 8.43 -3.70
C ASP A 358 8.81 7.70 -2.81
N THR A 359 8.40 6.61 -2.14
CA THR A 359 9.29 5.82 -1.29
C THR A 359 10.36 5.10 -2.12
N LEU A 360 10.02 4.60 -3.30
CA LEU A 360 10.95 4.00 -4.24
C LEU A 360 11.99 4.99 -4.73
N MET A 361 11.55 6.19 -5.09
CA MET A 361 12.47 7.24 -5.57
C MET A 361 13.38 7.77 -4.44
N ALA A 362 12.85 7.89 -3.22
CA ALA A 362 13.66 8.22 -2.04
C ALA A 362 14.74 7.16 -1.76
N LEU A 363 14.38 5.87 -1.86
CA LEU A 363 15.30 4.74 -1.73
C LEU A 363 16.42 4.79 -2.77
N ARG A 364 16.08 5.01 -4.05
CA ARG A 364 17.07 5.11 -5.15
C ARG A 364 18.05 6.25 -4.90
N HIS A 365 17.51 7.42 -4.57
CA HIS A 365 18.33 8.58 -4.22
C HIS A 365 19.30 8.28 -3.05
N ALA A 366 18.82 7.61 -1.99
CA ALA A 366 19.66 7.22 -0.86
C ALA A 366 20.82 6.28 -1.28
N ARG A 367 20.53 5.30 -2.14
CA ARG A 367 21.56 4.37 -2.66
C ARG A 367 22.58 5.07 -3.55
N GLU A 368 22.16 6.00 -4.40
CA GLU A 368 23.05 6.83 -5.24
C GLU A 368 24.02 7.65 -4.39
N GLN A 369 23.59 8.09 -3.20
CA GLN A 369 24.44 8.81 -2.22
C GLN A 369 25.30 7.85 -1.36
N GLY A 370 25.21 6.54 -1.56
CA GLY A 370 26.04 5.52 -0.88
C GLY A 370 25.48 4.99 0.43
N ALA A 371 24.28 5.42 0.85
CA ALA A 371 23.62 4.88 2.04
C ALA A 371 23.19 3.43 1.84
N LYS A 372 23.12 2.67 2.94
CA LYS A 372 22.50 1.34 2.96
C LYS A 372 21.01 1.44 3.15
N VAL A 373 20.24 0.61 2.42
CA VAL A 373 18.78 0.63 2.49
C VAL A 373 18.24 -0.70 3.00
N LEU A 374 17.42 -0.62 4.05
CA LEU A 374 16.62 -1.73 4.58
C LEU A 374 15.14 -1.42 4.33
N ALA A 375 14.44 -2.31 3.61
CA ALA A 375 13.00 -2.20 3.44
C ALA A 375 12.23 -2.90 4.57
N VAL A 376 11.16 -2.26 5.04
CA VAL A 376 10.10 -2.91 5.84
C VAL A 376 8.86 -2.98 4.95
N CYS A 377 8.47 -4.17 4.52
CA CYS A 377 7.46 -4.36 3.48
C CYS A 377 6.56 -5.55 3.76
N ASN A 378 5.31 -5.53 3.24
CA ASN A 378 4.41 -6.68 3.37
C ASN A 378 4.33 -7.53 2.10
N THR A 379 4.46 -6.93 0.92
CA THR A 379 4.28 -7.62 -0.35
C THR A 379 5.57 -8.21 -0.87
N ASN A 380 5.63 -9.54 -0.94
CA ASN A 380 6.75 -10.27 -1.53
C ASN A 380 6.88 -9.96 -3.02
N GLY A 381 8.13 -9.86 -3.52
CA GLY A 381 8.40 -9.67 -4.94
C GLY A 381 8.10 -8.25 -5.46
N SER A 382 7.73 -7.31 -4.61
CA SER A 382 7.52 -5.91 -4.98
C SER A 382 8.83 -5.15 -5.22
N THR A 383 8.74 -3.96 -5.80
CA THR A 383 9.92 -3.22 -6.30
C THR A 383 10.84 -2.72 -5.19
N ILE A 384 10.29 -2.13 -4.10
CA ILE A 384 11.08 -1.60 -2.98
C ILE A 384 11.98 -2.68 -2.34
N PRO A 385 11.46 -3.88 -1.96
CA PRO A 385 12.30 -4.97 -1.45
C PRO A 385 13.41 -5.40 -2.41
N ARG A 386 13.14 -5.45 -3.71
CA ARG A 386 14.13 -5.89 -4.71
C ARG A 386 15.27 -4.90 -4.88
N GLU A 387 14.98 -3.61 -4.75
CA GLU A 387 15.97 -2.56 -4.93
C GLU A 387 16.66 -2.16 -3.61
N SER A 388 16.29 -2.78 -2.49
CA SER A 388 16.93 -2.58 -1.18
C SER A 388 18.14 -3.51 -0.95
N ASP A 389 19.07 -3.12 -0.10
CA ASP A 389 20.19 -3.98 0.33
C ASP A 389 19.71 -5.13 1.24
N ALA A 390 18.63 -4.90 1.98
CA ALA A 390 17.98 -5.87 2.85
C ALA A 390 16.48 -5.63 2.94
N VAL A 391 15.72 -6.65 3.37
CA VAL A 391 14.28 -6.53 3.59
C VAL A 391 13.88 -7.25 4.87
N LEU A 392 12.91 -6.70 5.59
CA LEU A 392 12.19 -7.37 6.66
C LEU A 392 10.70 -7.38 6.29
N TYR A 393 10.17 -8.56 5.97
CA TYR A 393 8.75 -8.70 5.63
C TYR A 393 7.88 -8.72 6.88
N THR A 394 6.72 -8.08 6.82
CA THR A 394 5.79 -7.97 7.96
C THR A 394 4.88 -9.18 8.12
N HIS A 395 4.72 -10.00 7.08
CA HIS A 395 3.85 -11.20 7.08
C HIS A 395 2.40 -10.95 7.54
N ALA A 396 1.87 -9.74 7.28
CA ALA A 396 0.49 -9.39 7.64
C ALA A 396 -0.58 -10.11 6.80
N GLY A 397 -0.18 -10.86 5.77
CA GLY A 397 -1.08 -11.36 4.74
C GLY A 397 -1.62 -10.24 3.85
N PRO A 398 -2.54 -10.52 2.92
CA PRO A 398 -3.12 -9.50 2.07
C PRO A 398 -3.94 -8.49 2.88
N GLU A 399 -3.76 -7.20 2.60
CA GLU A 399 -4.56 -6.09 3.12
C GLU A 399 -5.23 -5.40 1.94
N VAL A 400 -6.56 -5.54 1.84
CA VAL A 400 -7.38 -5.18 0.68
C VAL A 400 -8.05 -3.82 0.87
N ALA A 401 -8.54 -3.51 2.09
CA ALA A 401 -9.10 -2.21 2.39
C ALA A 401 -8.08 -1.10 2.12
N VAL A 402 -8.51 0.00 1.49
CA VAL A 402 -7.61 1.09 1.10
C VAL A 402 -6.97 1.71 2.33
N ALA A 403 -7.73 2.01 3.37
CA ALA A 403 -7.21 2.49 4.64
C ALA A 403 -6.47 1.36 5.38
N SER A 404 -5.20 1.59 5.70
CA SER A 404 -4.34 0.58 6.35
C SER A 404 -4.71 0.37 7.81
N THR A 405 -4.71 -0.88 8.26
CA THR A 405 -5.01 -1.31 9.64
C THR A 405 -3.96 -2.29 10.17
N LYS A 406 -4.07 -3.59 9.86
CA LYS A 406 -3.13 -4.62 10.33
C LYS A 406 -1.70 -4.38 9.83
N ALA A 407 -1.55 -3.84 8.62
CA ALA A 407 -0.23 -3.53 8.09
C ALA A 407 0.49 -2.44 8.92
N PHE A 408 -0.23 -1.47 9.49
CA PHE A 408 0.35 -0.49 10.41
C PHE A 408 0.93 -1.15 11.67
N LEU A 409 0.16 -2.03 12.34
CA LEU A 409 0.65 -2.71 13.54
C LEU A 409 1.85 -3.60 13.23
N THR A 410 1.82 -4.33 12.11
CA THR A 410 2.93 -5.20 11.71
C THR A 410 4.17 -4.41 11.28
N GLN A 411 4.00 -3.22 10.68
CA GLN A 411 5.12 -2.30 10.44
C GLN A 411 5.75 -1.82 11.75
N LEU A 412 4.95 -1.50 12.77
CA LEU A 412 5.48 -1.15 14.09
C LEU A 412 6.29 -2.30 14.70
N VAL A 413 5.75 -3.52 14.68
CA VAL A 413 6.46 -4.71 15.19
C VAL A 413 7.77 -4.92 14.44
N ALA A 414 7.76 -4.87 13.10
CA ALA A 414 8.96 -5.02 12.29
C ALA A 414 10.00 -3.91 12.60
N CYS A 415 9.57 -2.67 12.76
CA CYS A 415 10.44 -1.56 13.14
C CYS A 415 11.04 -1.74 14.53
N TYR A 416 10.28 -2.27 15.50
CA TYR A 416 10.81 -2.60 16.83
C TYR A 416 11.85 -3.73 16.75
N LEU A 417 11.62 -4.75 15.92
CA LEU A 417 12.60 -5.81 15.70
C LEU A 417 13.89 -5.25 15.10
N VAL A 418 13.80 -4.35 14.10
CA VAL A 418 14.99 -3.68 13.53
C VAL A 418 15.72 -2.86 14.59
N ALA A 419 15.00 -2.08 15.41
CA ALA A 419 15.61 -1.26 16.45
C ALA A 419 16.31 -2.10 17.53
N LEU A 420 15.70 -3.20 17.95
CA LEU A 420 16.27 -4.15 18.91
C LEU A 420 17.48 -4.89 18.31
N TYR A 421 17.39 -5.30 17.04
CA TYR A 421 18.49 -5.97 16.34
C TYR A 421 19.71 -5.07 16.20
N LEU A 422 19.51 -3.81 15.82
CA LEU A 422 20.56 -2.79 15.83
C LEU A 422 21.18 -2.63 17.23
N GLY A 423 20.35 -2.58 18.28
CA GLY A 423 20.79 -2.54 19.66
C GLY A 423 21.62 -3.78 20.07
N GLN A 424 21.19 -4.97 19.63
CA GLN A 424 21.90 -6.24 19.84
C GLN A 424 23.27 -6.26 19.15
N VAL A 425 23.29 -5.97 17.84
CA VAL A 425 24.53 -5.99 17.03
C VAL A 425 25.57 -4.97 17.53
N ARG A 426 25.09 -3.82 17.99
CA ARG A 426 25.95 -2.74 18.52
C ARG A 426 26.33 -2.92 20.00
N GLY A 427 25.70 -3.83 20.70
CA GLY A 427 25.93 -4.05 22.14
C GLY A 427 25.39 -2.92 23.02
N THR A 428 24.45 -2.10 22.53
CA THR A 428 23.78 -1.05 23.32
C THR A 428 22.62 -1.60 24.16
N LYS A 429 22.19 -2.83 23.87
CA LYS A 429 21.22 -3.61 24.62
C LYS A 429 21.80 -4.97 24.98
N TRP A 430 21.69 -5.36 26.25
CA TRP A 430 22.12 -6.65 26.73
C TRP A 430 21.08 -7.74 26.44
N GLY A 431 21.51 -9.00 26.34
CA GLY A 431 20.63 -10.11 26.01
C GLY A 431 19.40 -10.23 26.93
N ASP A 432 19.53 -9.96 28.23
CA ASP A 432 18.39 -9.98 29.16
C ASP A 432 17.36 -8.88 28.89
N GLU A 433 17.82 -7.69 28.54
CA GLU A 433 16.95 -6.57 28.17
C GLU A 433 16.20 -6.87 26.87
N ILE A 434 16.91 -7.45 25.87
CA ILE A 434 16.31 -7.86 24.60
C ILE A 434 15.22 -8.90 24.84
N ARG A 435 15.51 -9.95 25.62
CA ARG A 435 14.54 -10.97 26.00
C ARG A 435 13.33 -10.41 26.72
N SER A 436 13.52 -9.37 27.55
CA SER A 436 12.40 -8.70 28.21
C SER A 436 11.48 -8.04 27.23
N VAL A 437 12.01 -7.23 26.30
CA VAL A 437 11.21 -6.52 25.29
C VAL A 437 10.54 -7.51 24.32
N ILE A 438 11.23 -8.60 23.95
CA ILE A 438 10.65 -9.64 23.08
C ILE A 438 9.44 -10.31 23.76
N ARG A 439 9.51 -10.60 25.06
CA ARG A 439 8.35 -11.13 25.80
C ARG A 439 7.20 -10.14 25.81
N GLU A 440 7.47 -8.86 26.11
CA GLU A 440 6.48 -7.81 26.07
C GLU A 440 5.84 -7.67 24.68
N LEU A 441 6.62 -7.77 23.59
CA LEU A 441 6.11 -7.79 22.22
C LEU A 441 5.26 -9.04 21.93
N SER A 442 5.64 -10.20 22.45
CA SER A 442 4.88 -11.45 22.28
C SER A 442 3.52 -11.40 22.97
N ASP A 443 3.40 -10.66 24.07
CA ASP A 443 2.15 -10.47 24.80
C ASP A 443 1.18 -9.49 24.09
N ILE A 444 1.66 -8.70 23.13
CA ILE A 444 0.85 -7.67 22.42
C ILE A 444 -0.32 -8.30 21.66
N ALA A 445 -0.15 -9.47 21.05
CA ALA A 445 -1.22 -10.12 20.31
C ALA A 445 -2.45 -10.35 21.21
N ALA A 446 -2.26 -10.86 22.42
CA ALA A 446 -3.34 -11.04 23.41
C ALA A 446 -3.89 -9.70 23.92
N ALA A 447 -3.05 -8.69 24.08
CA ALA A 447 -3.48 -7.36 24.47
C ALA A 447 -4.38 -6.72 23.38
N VAL A 448 -4.08 -6.89 22.10
CA VAL A 448 -4.91 -6.43 20.98
C VAL A 448 -6.25 -7.17 20.96
N ASP A 449 -6.27 -8.50 21.18
CA ASP A 449 -7.50 -9.27 21.33
C ASP A 449 -8.40 -8.69 22.44
N THR A 450 -7.83 -8.43 23.60
CA THR A 450 -8.55 -7.81 24.73
C THR A 450 -9.16 -6.45 24.35
N VAL A 451 -8.43 -5.62 23.62
CA VAL A 451 -8.95 -4.34 23.12
C VAL A 451 -10.15 -4.58 22.20
N LEU A 452 -10.04 -5.51 21.24
CA LEU A 452 -11.09 -5.79 20.26
C LEU A 452 -12.40 -6.25 20.90
N GLU A 453 -12.32 -7.03 22.01
CA GLU A 453 -13.48 -7.52 22.76
C GLU A 453 -14.26 -6.37 23.45
N THR A 454 -13.62 -5.23 23.70
CA THR A 454 -14.18 -4.10 24.47
C THR A 454 -14.62 -2.91 23.60
N MET A 455 -14.76 -3.08 22.28
CA MET A 455 -14.93 -1.96 21.34
C MET A 455 -16.39 -1.48 21.15
N GLU A 456 -17.42 -2.14 21.71
CA GLU A 456 -18.80 -1.67 21.49
C GLU A 456 -19.05 -0.24 21.96
N PRO A 457 -18.56 0.22 23.14
CA PRO A 457 -18.69 1.63 23.53
C PRO A 457 -18.01 2.61 22.57
N VAL A 458 -16.92 2.18 21.89
CA VAL A 458 -16.24 2.98 20.85
C VAL A 458 -17.12 3.11 19.60
N ARG A 459 -17.81 2.03 19.22
CA ARG A 459 -18.77 2.04 18.09
C ARG A 459 -19.98 2.94 18.40
N GLU A 460 -20.55 2.83 19.60
CA GLU A 460 -21.65 3.71 20.01
C GLU A 460 -21.24 5.19 20.00
N LEU A 461 -20.05 5.48 20.52
CA LEU A 461 -19.49 6.83 20.47
C LEU A 461 -19.31 7.32 19.03
N ALA A 462 -18.76 6.51 18.14
CA ALA A 462 -18.58 6.85 16.74
C ALA A 462 -19.93 7.19 16.06
N ARG A 463 -20.95 6.34 16.26
CA ARG A 463 -22.32 6.61 15.77
C ARG A 463 -22.88 7.92 16.29
N SER A 464 -22.62 8.26 17.56
CA SER A 464 -23.10 9.52 18.19
C SER A 464 -22.44 10.78 17.63
N LEU A 465 -21.33 10.65 16.91
CA LEU A 465 -20.56 11.75 16.31
C LEU A 465 -20.70 11.83 14.79
N ALA A 466 -21.60 11.06 14.18
CA ALA A 466 -21.77 10.98 12.74
C ALA A 466 -22.18 12.32 12.09
N ASP A 467 -22.81 13.23 12.84
CA ASP A 467 -23.21 14.58 12.41
C ASP A 467 -22.09 15.62 12.52
N LYS A 468 -20.99 15.31 13.20
CA LYS A 468 -19.85 16.23 13.39
C LYS A 468 -19.00 16.31 12.13
N ASN A 469 -18.41 17.48 11.88
CA ASN A 469 -17.55 17.72 10.72
C ASN A 469 -16.06 17.81 11.08
N THR A 470 -15.75 17.97 12.36
CA THR A 470 -14.38 18.16 12.85
C THR A 470 -14.14 17.32 14.09
N VAL A 471 -12.98 16.68 14.17
CA VAL A 471 -12.45 16.01 15.36
C VAL A 471 -10.97 16.35 15.47
N LEU A 472 -10.52 16.76 16.65
CA LEU A 472 -9.10 16.96 16.92
C LEU A 472 -8.53 15.76 17.67
N PHE A 473 -7.24 15.50 17.44
CA PHE A 473 -6.50 14.42 18.09
C PHE A 473 -5.25 14.96 18.75
N LEU A 474 -5.04 14.58 20.00
CA LEU A 474 -3.90 15.03 20.80
C LEU A 474 -3.09 13.85 21.31
N GLY A 475 -1.78 13.98 21.30
CA GLY A 475 -0.88 13.01 21.90
C GLY A 475 0.45 13.63 22.31
N ARG A 476 1.20 12.91 23.14
CA ARG A 476 2.58 13.23 23.50
C ARG A 476 3.46 12.02 23.30
N HIS A 477 4.73 12.25 22.94
CA HIS A 477 5.72 11.19 22.71
C HIS A 477 5.17 10.16 21.70
N VAL A 478 5.05 8.87 22.03
CA VAL A 478 4.47 7.83 21.16
C VAL A 478 2.98 8.11 20.83
N GLY A 479 2.26 8.79 21.68
CA GLY A 479 0.86 9.14 21.46
C GLY A 479 0.65 10.19 20.36
N TYR A 480 1.67 11.00 20.03
CA TYR A 480 1.53 12.01 18.98
C TYR A 480 1.39 11.37 17.59
N PRO A 481 2.28 10.46 17.14
CA PRO A 481 2.07 9.76 15.87
C PRO A 481 0.77 8.92 15.85
N VAL A 482 0.33 8.35 16.97
CA VAL A 482 -0.96 7.65 17.08
C VAL A 482 -2.13 8.62 16.86
N ALA A 483 -2.06 9.83 17.43
CA ALA A 483 -3.04 10.89 17.18
C ALA A 483 -3.10 11.31 15.71
N LEU A 484 -1.94 11.44 15.05
CA LEU A 484 -1.88 11.70 13.60
C LEU A 484 -2.51 10.58 12.79
N GLU A 485 -2.27 9.31 13.15
CA GLU A 485 -2.86 8.15 12.48
C GLU A 485 -4.38 8.11 12.64
N GLY A 486 -4.91 8.37 13.83
CA GLY A 486 -6.36 8.47 14.05
C GLY A 486 -7.00 9.58 13.23
N ALA A 487 -6.36 10.74 13.15
CA ALA A 487 -6.80 11.85 12.30
C ALA A 487 -6.78 11.49 10.81
N LEU A 488 -5.75 10.76 10.36
CA LEU A 488 -5.65 10.29 8.99
C LEU A 488 -6.81 9.34 8.65
N LYS A 489 -7.09 8.36 9.51
CA LYS A 489 -8.21 7.40 9.31
C LYS A 489 -9.56 8.10 9.18
N LEU A 490 -9.84 9.15 9.95
CA LEU A 490 -11.08 9.92 9.80
C LEU A 490 -11.14 10.73 8.50
N LYS A 491 -10.01 11.29 8.05
CA LYS A 491 -9.95 11.98 6.75
C LYS A 491 -10.23 11.01 5.61
N GLU A 492 -9.61 9.84 5.64
CA GLU A 492 -9.72 8.82 4.59
C GLU A 492 -11.13 8.24 4.48
N LEU A 493 -11.76 7.90 5.60
CA LEU A 493 -12.98 7.10 5.66
C LEU A 493 -14.25 7.93 5.85
N ALA A 494 -14.21 8.86 6.81
CA ALA A 494 -15.38 9.65 7.19
C ALA A 494 -15.46 11.01 6.46
N TYR A 495 -14.43 11.37 5.68
CA TYR A 495 -14.29 12.65 4.96
C TYR A 495 -14.46 13.85 5.89
N MET A 496 -13.98 13.72 7.12
CA MET A 496 -14.03 14.76 8.15
C MET A 496 -12.71 15.55 8.16
N HIS A 497 -12.81 16.85 8.49
CA HIS A 497 -11.61 17.60 8.81
C HIS A 497 -11.09 17.15 10.17
N ALA A 498 -10.12 16.26 10.17
CA ALA A 498 -9.49 15.73 11.37
C ALA A 498 -8.01 16.11 11.40
N GLU A 499 -7.55 16.60 12.55
CA GLU A 499 -6.17 17.08 12.69
C GLU A 499 -5.56 16.58 13.99
N GLY A 500 -4.30 16.12 13.90
CA GLY A 500 -3.53 15.63 15.04
C GLY A 500 -2.47 16.63 15.45
N PHE A 501 -2.34 16.87 16.77
CA PHE A 501 -1.34 17.79 17.33
C PHE A 501 -0.50 17.13 18.40
N ALA A 502 0.76 17.51 18.48
CA ALA A 502 1.53 17.35 19.71
C ALA A 502 0.84 18.19 20.79
N ALA A 503 0.34 17.55 21.87
CA ALA A 503 -0.52 18.23 22.84
C ALA A 503 0.13 19.45 23.52
N GLY A 504 1.48 19.50 23.57
CA GLY A 504 2.22 20.67 24.03
C GLY A 504 2.09 21.89 23.12
N GLU A 505 2.01 21.65 21.80
CA GLU A 505 1.90 22.70 20.78
C GLU A 505 0.50 23.35 20.74
N LEU A 506 -0.50 22.71 21.37
CA LEU A 506 -1.87 23.24 21.39
C LEU A 506 -1.91 24.72 21.84
N LYS A 507 -1.09 25.09 22.82
CA LYS A 507 -1.00 26.46 23.36
C LYS A 507 -0.40 27.49 22.39
N HIS A 508 0.28 27.04 21.36
CA HIS A 508 0.99 27.89 20.40
C HIS A 508 0.18 28.18 19.12
N GLY A 509 -1.15 28.11 19.25
CA GLY A 509 -2.09 28.46 18.16
C GLY A 509 -3.33 27.56 18.12
N PRO A 510 -3.21 26.23 17.98
CA PRO A 510 -4.35 25.34 17.73
C PRO A 510 -5.44 25.36 18.81
N ILE A 511 -5.13 25.78 20.04
CA ILE A 511 -6.10 25.92 21.13
C ILE A 511 -7.24 26.90 20.77
N ALA A 512 -7.02 27.80 19.81
CA ALA A 512 -8.04 28.71 19.29
C ALA A 512 -9.19 27.98 18.60
N LEU A 513 -8.98 26.73 18.14
CA LEU A 513 -10.00 25.89 17.53
C LEU A 513 -10.95 25.26 18.56
N ILE A 514 -10.57 25.25 19.84
CA ILE A 514 -11.38 24.61 20.89
C ILE A 514 -12.61 25.44 21.17
N GLU A 515 -13.77 24.86 20.91
CA GLU A 515 -15.08 25.40 21.18
C GLU A 515 -15.94 24.40 21.95
N LYS A 516 -17.13 24.86 22.40
CA LYS A 516 -18.07 24.00 23.13
C LYS A 516 -18.49 22.79 22.28
N ASP A 517 -18.43 21.60 22.90
CA ASP A 517 -18.80 20.31 22.30
C ASP A 517 -17.95 19.87 21.09
N LEU A 518 -16.81 20.52 20.86
CA LEU A 518 -15.84 20.02 19.87
C LEU A 518 -15.24 18.69 20.36
N PRO A 519 -15.37 17.59 19.61
CA PRO A 519 -14.76 16.32 19.99
C PRO A 519 -13.23 16.39 19.89
N VAL A 520 -12.56 16.04 20.98
CA VAL A 520 -11.10 15.95 21.04
C VAL A 520 -10.69 14.59 21.60
N VAL A 521 -10.06 13.79 20.77
CA VAL A 521 -9.48 12.50 21.16
C VAL A 521 -8.08 12.71 21.72
N VAL A 522 -7.82 12.18 22.91
CA VAL A 522 -6.52 12.33 23.58
C VAL A 522 -5.92 10.95 23.85
N VAL A 523 -4.74 10.68 23.28
CA VAL A 523 -3.96 9.46 23.53
C VAL A 523 -3.04 9.71 24.71
N VAL A 524 -3.32 9.06 25.84
CA VAL A 524 -2.60 9.25 27.11
C VAL A 524 -1.47 8.22 27.22
N PRO A 525 -0.21 8.64 27.42
CA PRO A 525 0.89 7.70 27.63
C PRO A 525 0.74 6.98 28.98
N SER A 526 1.27 5.74 29.05
CA SER A 526 1.22 4.92 30.27
C SER A 526 1.70 5.68 31.51
N PRO A 527 0.96 5.67 32.63
CA PRO A 527 1.38 6.28 33.90
C PRO A 527 2.58 5.55 34.53
N ARG A 528 2.86 4.32 34.09
CA ARG A 528 4.01 3.51 34.59
C ARG A 528 5.34 3.91 33.95
N GLY A 529 5.32 4.75 32.91
CA GLY A 529 6.49 5.29 32.26
C GLY A 529 7.08 6.51 32.98
N ARG A 530 7.43 7.54 32.21
CA ARG A 530 7.86 8.82 32.78
C ARG A 530 6.66 9.58 33.34
N SER A 531 6.53 9.67 34.66
CA SER A 531 5.41 10.34 35.33
C SER A 531 5.16 11.77 34.81
N VAL A 532 6.25 12.53 34.54
CA VAL A 532 6.15 13.90 33.99
C VAL A 532 5.43 13.92 32.64
N LEU A 533 5.59 12.89 31.79
CA LEU A 533 4.93 12.82 30.49
C LEU A 533 3.41 12.65 30.66
N HIS A 534 3.02 11.75 31.54
CA HIS A 534 1.62 11.50 31.90
C HIS A 534 0.97 12.73 32.54
N ASP A 535 1.61 13.36 33.55
CA ASP A 535 1.09 14.57 34.22
C ASP A 535 0.84 15.73 33.24
N LYS A 536 1.72 15.87 32.24
CA LYS A 536 1.60 16.92 31.20
C LYS A 536 0.42 16.68 30.25
N ILE A 537 0.13 15.43 29.89
CA ILE A 537 -1.05 15.15 29.03
C ILE A 537 -2.34 15.35 29.83
N VAL A 538 -2.39 14.94 31.11
CA VAL A 538 -3.53 15.20 31.98
C VAL A 538 -3.80 16.72 32.10
N SER A 539 -2.75 17.52 32.27
CA SER A 539 -2.88 18.98 32.23
C SER A 539 -3.45 19.51 30.90
N ASN A 540 -3.05 18.93 29.77
CA ASN A 540 -3.61 19.33 28.46
C ASN A 540 -5.10 18.95 28.35
N ILE A 541 -5.54 17.81 28.90
CA ILE A 541 -6.96 17.45 28.93
C ILE A 541 -7.75 18.48 29.73
N GLN A 542 -7.25 18.88 30.90
CA GLN A 542 -7.88 19.94 31.74
C GLN A 542 -8.00 21.26 30.96
N GLU A 543 -6.97 21.65 30.20
CA GLU A 543 -6.95 22.90 29.45
C GLU A 543 -8.00 22.95 28.33
N ILE A 544 -8.17 21.86 27.57
CA ILE A 544 -9.21 21.81 26.54
C ILE A 544 -10.60 21.70 27.12
N ARG A 545 -10.77 20.91 28.20
CA ARG A 545 -12.03 20.78 28.90
C ARG A 545 -12.53 22.12 29.50
N ALA A 546 -11.59 22.91 30.05
CA ALA A 546 -11.91 24.25 30.57
C ALA A 546 -12.48 25.21 29.50
N ARG A 547 -12.26 24.89 28.20
CA ARG A 547 -12.77 25.63 27.03
C ARG A 547 -14.02 25.00 26.44
N GLY A 548 -14.52 23.92 27.05
CA GLY A 548 -15.77 23.28 26.62
C GLY A 548 -15.60 22.15 25.60
N ALA A 549 -14.39 21.67 25.31
CA ALA A 549 -14.18 20.51 24.48
C ALA A 549 -14.90 19.27 25.05
N ARG A 550 -15.43 18.44 24.17
CA ARG A 550 -15.89 17.08 24.50
C ARG A 550 -14.70 16.13 24.44
N THR A 551 -14.24 15.69 25.60
CA THR A 551 -13.02 14.92 25.76
C THR A 551 -13.26 13.41 25.61
N ILE A 552 -12.54 12.79 24.67
CA ILE A 552 -12.52 11.36 24.42
C ILE A 552 -11.10 10.88 24.75
N VAL A 553 -10.95 10.15 25.85
CA VAL A 553 -9.64 9.83 26.38
C VAL A 553 -9.34 8.34 26.22
N ILE A 554 -8.24 8.01 25.54
CA ILE A 554 -7.69 6.66 25.46
C ILE A 554 -6.60 6.55 26.51
N ALA A 555 -6.80 5.69 27.51
CA ALA A 555 -5.89 5.55 28.63
C ALA A 555 -5.78 4.09 29.12
N GLU A 556 -4.69 3.78 29.78
CA GLU A 556 -4.43 2.48 30.37
C GLU A 556 -5.46 2.12 31.45
N GLU A 557 -5.79 0.84 31.59
CA GLU A 557 -6.61 0.33 32.67
C GLU A 557 -6.02 0.71 34.04
N GLY A 558 -6.89 1.19 34.95
CA GLY A 558 -6.46 1.64 36.27
C GLY A 558 -5.86 3.05 36.33
N ASP A 559 -5.79 3.77 35.19
CA ASP A 559 -5.40 5.19 35.22
C ASP A 559 -6.57 6.07 35.72
N GLU A 560 -6.59 6.30 37.02
CA GLU A 560 -7.64 7.10 37.66
C GLU A 560 -7.42 8.61 37.52
N ALA A 561 -6.24 9.06 37.13
CA ALA A 561 -5.92 10.50 37.03
C ALA A 561 -6.68 11.19 35.89
N VAL A 562 -7.08 10.46 34.86
CA VAL A 562 -7.83 10.99 33.70
C VAL A 562 -9.34 10.98 33.91
N VAL A 563 -9.86 10.12 34.79
CA VAL A 563 -11.30 9.88 34.99
C VAL A 563 -12.10 11.16 35.19
N PRO A 564 -11.69 12.12 36.06
CA PRO A 564 -12.46 13.34 36.30
C PRO A 564 -12.55 14.26 35.05
N TYR A 565 -11.74 14.03 34.04
CA TYR A 565 -11.58 14.94 32.91
C TYR A 565 -12.01 14.32 31.57
N ALA A 566 -12.42 13.05 31.55
CA ALA A 566 -12.89 12.35 30.38
C ALA A 566 -14.43 12.36 30.31
N ASP A 567 -15.00 12.90 29.24
CA ASP A 567 -16.43 12.73 28.95
C ASP A 567 -16.69 11.32 28.39
N HIS A 568 -15.75 10.77 27.65
CA HIS A 568 -15.70 9.37 27.21
C HIS A 568 -14.33 8.79 27.49
N LEU A 569 -14.29 7.65 28.15
CA LEU A 569 -13.03 6.97 28.51
C LEU A 569 -12.96 5.60 27.83
N ILE A 570 -11.91 5.41 27.01
CA ILE A 570 -11.60 4.17 26.32
C ILE A 570 -10.41 3.55 27.05
N ARG A 571 -10.63 2.38 27.65
CA ARG A 571 -9.61 1.65 28.39
C ARG A 571 -8.83 0.73 27.46
N ILE A 572 -7.50 0.72 27.59
CA ILE A 572 -6.60 -0.20 26.91
C ILE A 572 -5.73 -0.95 27.93
N PRO A 573 -5.27 -2.16 27.62
CA PRO A 573 -4.38 -2.91 28.49
C PRO A 573 -3.08 -2.16 28.79
N ALA A 574 -2.55 -2.39 29.97
CA ALA A 574 -1.26 -1.85 30.40
C ALA A 574 -0.14 -2.37 29.53
N THR A 575 0.60 -1.47 28.90
CA THR A 575 1.74 -1.79 28.04
C THR A 575 2.91 -0.84 28.27
N PRO A 576 4.17 -1.27 28.05
CA PRO A 576 5.31 -0.35 28.06
C PRO A 576 5.08 0.82 27.11
N THR A 577 5.51 2.01 27.50
CA THR A 577 5.25 3.25 26.74
C THR A 577 5.60 3.15 25.25
N LEU A 578 6.74 2.54 24.92
CA LEU A 578 7.17 2.39 23.52
C LEU A 578 6.29 1.42 22.72
N LEU A 579 5.65 0.43 23.37
CA LEU A 579 4.79 -0.57 22.73
C LEU A 579 3.31 -0.17 22.76
N GLN A 580 2.94 0.84 23.54
CA GLN A 580 1.56 1.33 23.67
C GLN A 580 0.89 1.68 22.33
N PRO A 581 1.59 2.19 21.29
CA PRO A 581 0.98 2.43 19.99
C PRO A 581 0.28 1.22 19.39
N LEU A 582 0.77 0.00 19.64
CA LEU A 582 0.20 -1.25 19.13
C LEU A 582 -1.23 -1.51 19.64
N VAL A 583 -1.53 -1.09 20.85
CA VAL A 583 -2.87 -1.24 21.46
C VAL A 583 -3.72 0.05 21.37
N ALA A 584 -3.09 1.21 21.42
CA ALA A 584 -3.80 2.50 21.42
C ALA A 584 -4.36 2.88 20.02
N THR A 585 -3.82 2.33 18.95
CA THR A 585 -4.30 2.58 17.58
C THR A 585 -5.58 1.81 17.26
N VAL A 586 -5.77 0.63 17.85
CA VAL A 586 -6.93 -0.24 17.56
C VAL A 586 -8.27 0.45 17.77
N PRO A 587 -8.54 1.13 18.91
CA PRO A 587 -9.77 1.89 19.11
C PRO A 587 -10.00 2.98 18.06
N LEU A 588 -8.92 3.61 17.55
CA LEU A 588 -9.02 4.66 16.54
C LEU A 588 -9.42 4.11 15.17
N GLN A 589 -8.94 2.91 14.83
CA GLN A 589 -9.33 2.20 13.61
C GLN A 589 -10.81 1.78 13.66
N VAL A 590 -11.25 1.21 14.78
CA VAL A 590 -12.66 0.84 15.01
C VAL A 590 -13.55 2.08 14.97
N PHE A 591 -13.14 3.17 15.63
CA PHE A 591 -13.85 4.44 15.64
C PHE A 591 -14.04 5.01 14.23
N ALA A 592 -12.98 5.04 13.42
CA ALA A 592 -13.04 5.57 12.06
C ALA A 592 -13.92 4.72 11.13
N CYS A 593 -13.81 3.38 11.22
CA CYS A 593 -14.63 2.44 10.46
C CYS A 593 -16.11 2.60 10.76
N GLU A 594 -16.48 2.59 12.04
CA GLU A 594 -17.87 2.72 12.50
C GLU A 594 -18.48 4.08 12.15
N LEU A 595 -17.69 5.16 12.32
CA LEU A 595 -18.15 6.52 12.01
C LEU A 595 -18.39 6.68 10.51
N ALA A 596 -17.52 6.12 9.66
CA ALA A 596 -17.71 6.10 8.22
C ALA A 596 -18.97 5.33 7.81
N THR A 597 -19.19 4.16 8.43
CA THR A 597 -20.40 3.34 8.25
C THR A 597 -21.66 4.10 8.63
N ALA A 598 -21.67 4.77 9.80
CA ALA A 598 -22.79 5.57 10.27
C ALA A 598 -23.10 6.78 9.37
N ARG A 599 -22.11 7.27 8.64
CA ARG A 599 -22.26 8.33 7.61
C ARG A 599 -22.71 7.79 6.25
N GLY A 600 -22.81 6.48 6.08
CA GLY A 600 -23.13 5.84 4.80
C GLY A 600 -21.99 5.92 3.76
N ASN A 601 -20.74 6.11 4.21
CA ASN A 601 -19.57 6.15 3.34
C ASN A 601 -19.11 4.74 2.98
N GLU A 602 -18.47 4.61 1.81
CA GLU A 602 -17.77 3.39 1.41
C GLU A 602 -16.49 3.23 2.25
N VAL A 603 -16.39 2.14 3.01
CA VAL A 603 -15.29 1.90 3.95
C VAL A 603 -14.07 1.27 3.26
N ASP A 604 -14.28 0.25 2.43
CA ASP A 604 -13.17 -0.47 1.80
C ASP A 604 -12.52 0.32 0.66
N GLN A 605 -13.33 1.10 -0.04
CA GLN A 605 -12.93 1.88 -1.23
C GLN A 605 -13.36 3.35 -1.08
N PRO A 606 -12.77 4.10 -0.16
CA PRO A 606 -13.13 5.51 0.04
C PRO A 606 -12.78 6.35 -1.18
N ARG A 607 -13.64 7.34 -1.48
CA ARG A 607 -13.48 8.20 -2.68
C ARG A 607 -12.09 8.85 -2.74
N ASN A 608 -11.58 9.03 -3.95
CA ASN A 608 -10.31 9.72 -4.24
C ASN A 608 -9.06 9.07 -3.60
N LEU A 609 -9.14 7.81 -3.16
CA LEU A 609 -8.00 7.10 -2.61
C LEU A 609 -7.76 5.79 -3.35
N ALA A 610 -6.50 5.37 -3.42
CA ALA A 610 -6.08 4.07 -3.91
C ALA A 610 -5.22 3.39 -2.85
N LYS A 611 -5.25 2.04 -2.80
CA LYS A 611 -4.46 1.25 -1.82
C LYS A 611 -2.96 1.52 -1.93
N SER A 612 -2.48 1.85 -3.12
CA SER A 612 -1.06 2.06 -3.39
C SER A 612 -0.89 3.15 -4.45
N VAL A 613 -0.02 4.12 -4.18
CA VAL A 613 0.28 5.24 -5.08
C VAL A 613 1.56 4.90 -5.84
N THR A 614 1.44 4.61 -7.13
CA THR A 614 2.54 4.16 -8.01
C THR A 614 2.94 5.17 -9.06
N VAL A 615 2.49 6.39 -8.89
CA VAL A 615 2.83 7.55 -9.70
C VAL A 615 3.28 8.68 -8.78
N GLU A 616 4.13 9.58 -9.27
CA GLU A 616 4.47 10.83 -8.61
C GLU A 616 3.50 11.94 -8.95
#